data_c4fc7d6584cc6684c69364e8cca610e5
#
_entry.id   c4fc7d6584cc6684c69364e8cca610e5
#
_cell.length_a   1.000
_cell.length_b   1.000
_cell.length_c   1.000
_cell.angle_alpha   90.00
_cell.angle_beta   90.00
_cell.angle_gamma   90.00
#
_symmetry.space_group_name_H-M   'P 1'
#
loop_
_entity.id
_entity.type
_entity.pdbx_description
1 polymer ?
#
loop_
_entity_poly.entity_id
_entity_poly.type
_entity_poly.pdbx_seq_one_letter_code
_entity_poly.pdbx_strand_id
1 'polypeptide(L)'
;MKIAVIGAGAMGSIYGGRLSQHNEVYLIDTKQQIVDKINQSGLTLLEGDQELVFHPQARMSAKGIGPVDLVILFVKALYSRNALDAAKELFGEHTYVMTLQNGAGHEAVLGDYVKRSRIIIGTTEDNGSVLEPGKVRH
;
A
#
# COMPACT_ATOMS: atom_id res chain seq x y z
N MET A 1 -13.29 5.32 4.06
CA MET A 1 -12.52 5.48 2.81
C MET A 1 -12.20 4.14 2.19
N LYS A 2 -12.11 4.10 0.88
CA LYS A 2 -11.60 2.95 0.14
C LYS A 2 -10.16 3.24 -0.25
N ILE A 3 -9.23 2.44 0.24
CA ILE A 3 -7.79 2.68 0.13
C ILE A 3 -7.11 1.47 -0.51
N ALA A 4 -6.23 1.71 -1.46
CA ALA A 4 -5.35 0.68 -2.01
C ALA A 4 -3.90 1.00 -1.62
N VAL A 5 -3.23 0.04 -1.00
CA VAL A 5 -1.82 0.14 -0.64
C VAL A 5 -1.04 -0.77 -1.58
N ILE A 6 -0.18 -0.21 -2.39
CA ILE A 6 0.62 -0.95 -3.35
C ILE A 6 2.00 -1.22 -2.75
N GLY A 7 2.27 -2.49 -2.49
CA GLY A 7 3.46 -2.96 -1.82
C GLY A 7 3.17 -3.41 -0.40
N ALA A 8 3.32 -4.69 -0.13
CA ALA A 8 3.07 -5.31 1.18
C ALA A 8 4.36 -5.72 1.89
N GLY A 9 5.40 -4.91 1.74
CA GLY A 9 6.60 -4.99 2.56
C GLY A 9 6.32 -4.47 3.97
N ALA A 10 7.36 -4.11 4.71
CA ALA A 10 7.19 -3.66 6.09
C ALA A 10 6.31 -2.41 6.20
N MET A 11 6.62 -1.37 5.45
CA MET A 11 5.89 -0.10 5.54
C MET A 11 4.47 -0.21 5.01
N GLY A 12 4.29 -0.86 3.86
CA GLY A 12 2.96 -1.08 3.30
C GLY A 12 2.08 -1.89 4.25
N SER A 13 2.63 -2.87 4.91
CA SER A 13 1.93 -3.68 5.90
C SER A 13 1.55 -2.88 7.14
N ILE A 14 2.47 -2.07 7.67
CA ILE A 14 2.21 -1.24 8.84
C ILE A 14 1.07 -0.26 8.56
N TYR A 15 1.18 0.50 7.48
CA TYR A 15 0.16 1.48 7.12
C TYR A 15 -1.15 0.81 6.70
N GLY A 16 -1.06 -0.22 5.85
CA GLY A 16 -2.26 -0.93 5.39
C GLY A 16 -3.01 -1.62 6.51
N GLY A 17 -2.28 -2.24 7.44
CA GLY A 17 -2.87 -2.87 8.60
C GLY A 17 -3.58 -1.87 9.49
N ARG A 18 -2.89 -0.81 9.89
CA ARG A 18 -3.47 0.22 10.75
C ARG A 18 -4.70 0.89 10.12
N LEU A 19 -4.62 1.24 8.85
CA LEU A 19 -5.73 1.89 8.14
C LEU A 19 -6.94 0.97 8.01
N SER A 20 -6.72 -0.35 7.96
CA SER A 20 -7.81 -1.32 7.80
C SER A 20 -8.77 -1.36 9.00
N GLN A 21 -8.39 -0.79 10.14
CA GLN A 21 -9.26 -0.74 11.32
C GLN A 21 -10.51 0.11 11.09
N HIS A 22 -10.39 1.15 10.26
CA HIS A 22 -11.47 2.10 10.05
C HIS A 22 -11.77 2.39 8.59
N ASN A 23 -11.13 1.66 7.68
CA ASN A 23 -11.28 1.86 6.23
C ASN A 23 -11.33 0.53 5.52
N GLU A 24 -11.88 0.54 4.30
CA GLU A 24 -11.79 -0.59 3.39
C GLU A 24 -10.41 -0.54 2.71
N VAL A 25 -9.53 -1.46 3.07
CA VAL A 25 -8.15 -1.47 2.59
C VAL A 25 -7.87 -2.70 1.73
N TYR A 26 -7.32 -2.45 0.55
CA TYR A 26 -6.78 -3.47 -0.34
C TYR A 26 -5.26 -3.35 -0.31
N LEU A 27 -4.58 -4.40 0.11
CA LEU A 27 -3.13 -4.48 0.15
C LEU A 27 -2.67 -5.31 -1.03
N ILE A 28 -1.97 -4.67 -1.98
CA ILE A 28 -1.63 -5.27 -3.27
C ILE A 28 -0.14 -5.61 -3.30
N ASP A 29 0.16 -6.87 -3.57
CA ASP A 29 1.53 -7.34 -3.72
C ASP A 29 1.58 -8.47 -4.74
N THR A 30 2.71 -8.59 -5.43
CA THR A 30 2.89 -9.63 -6.44
C THR A 30 3.33 -10.98 -5.85
N LYS A 31 3.67 -11.03 -4.57
CA LYS A 31 4.10 -12.25 -3.89
C LYS A 31 2.90 -13.00 -3.33
N GLN A 32 2.57 -14.12 -3.95
CA GLN A 32 1.41 -14.92 -3.59
C GLN A 32 1.43 -15.39 -2.14
N GLN A 33 2.60 -15.73 -1.60
CA GLN A 33 2.72 -16.17 -0.21
C GLN A 33 2.24 -15.12 0.77
N ILE A 34 2.56 -13.85 0.51
CA ILE A 34 2.13 -12.73 1.36
C ILE A 34 0.62 -12.56 1.27
N VAL A 35 0.09 -12.54 0.06
CA VAL A 35 -1.35 -12.35 -0.20
C VAL A 35 -2.15 -13.46 0.45
N ASP A 36 -1.76 -14.71 0.24
CA ASP A 36 -2.48 -15.86 0.81
C ASP A 36 -2.45 -15.84 2.33
N LYS A 37 -1.31 -15.54 2.92
CA LYS A 37 -1.16 -15.51 4.38
C LYS A 37 -2.04 -14.44 5.02
N ILE A 38 -2.06 -13.25 4.45
CA ILE A 38 -2.89 -12.15 4.96
C ILE A 38 -4.37 -12.50 4.85
N ASN A 39 -4.80 -13.07 3.74
CA ASN A 39 -6.21 -13.44 3.57
C ASN A 39 -6.64 -14.60 4.47
N GLN A 40 -5.72 -15.53 4.76
CA GLN A 40 -6.02 -16.70 5.59
C GLN A 40 -6.01 -16.39 7.08
N SER A 41 -5.02 -15.64 7.53
CA SER A 41 -4.72 -15.49 8.97
C SER A 41 -4.64 -14.05 9.44
N GLY A 42 -4.80 -13.09 8.54
CA GLY A 42 -4.61 -11.69 8.86
C GLY A 42 -3.15 -11.27 8.78
N LEU A 43 -2.96 -9.97 8.93
CA LEU A 43 -1.66 -9.32 8.95
C LEU A 43 -1.25 -9.09 10.41
N THR A 44 -0.15 -9.68 10.81
CA THR A 44 0.35 -9.55 12.19
C THR A 44 1.39 -8.45 12.28
N LEU A 45 1.19 -7.53 13.20
CA LEU A 45 2.11 -6.44 13.50
C LEU A 45 2.64 -6.59 14.91
N LEU A 46 3.96 -6.71 15.04
CA LEU A 46 4.63 -6.67 16.34
C LEU A 46 5.08 -5.24 16.60
N GLU A 47 4.56 -4.66 17.67
CA GLU A 47 4.90 -3.30 18.07
C GLU A 47 5.26 -3.29 19.56
N GLY A 48 6.55 -3.16 19.85
CA GLY A 48 7.05 -3.36 21.19
C GLY A 48 6.73 -4.78 21.66
N ASP A 49 6.06 -4.90 22.80
CA ASP A 49 5.64 -6.18 23.35
C ASP A 49 4.24 -6.60 22.89
N GLN A 50 3.61 -5.79 22.04
CA GLN A 50 2.26 -6.06 21.56
C GLN A 50 2.29 -6.82 20.25
N GLU A 51 1.35 -7.73 20.11
CA GLU A 51 1.07 -8.43 18.85
C GLU A 51 -0.34 -8.06 18.41
N LEU A 52 -0.44 -7.38 17.29
CA LEU A 52 -1.71 -6.91 16.74
C LEU A 52 -2.00 -7.64 15.42
N VAL A 53 -3.26 -7.99 15.21
CA VAL A 53 -3.69 -8.65 13.96
C VAL A 53 -4.73 -7.78 13.27
N PHE A 54 -4.49 -7.51 11.99
CA PHE A 54 -5.39 -6.74 11.14
C PHE A 54 -5.86 -7.58 9.97
N HIS A 55 -6.99 -7.20 9.38
CA HIS A 55 -7.60 -7.97 8.29
C HIS A 55 -7.87 -7.12 7.04
N PRO A 56 -6.84 -6.49 6.44
CA PRO A 56 -7.03 -5.89 5.12
C PRO A 56 -7.27 -6.99 4.10
N GLN A 57 -7.90 -6.65 2.98
CA GLN A 57 -8.00 -7.58 1.86
C GLN A 57 -6.70 -7.55 1.08
N ALA A 58 -6.06 -8.69 0.90
CA ALA A 58 -4.84 -8.77 0.10
C ALA A 58 -5.17 -9.26 -1.31
N ARG A 59 -4.51 -8.68 -2.31
CA ARG A 59 -4.70 -8.99 -3.73
C ARG A 59 -3.37 -9.06 -4.45
N MET A 60 -3.31 -9.91 -5.47
CA MET A 60 -2.14 -10.02 -6.36
C MET A 60 -2.09 -8.88 -7.37
N SER A 61 -3.21 -8.25 -7.64
CA SER A 61 -3.32 -7.14 -8.59
C SER A 61 -4.50 -6.26 -8.23
N ALA A 62 -4.60 -5.11 -8.91
CA ALA A 62 -5.72 -4.18 -8.75
C ALA A 62 -7.01 -4.65 -9.45
N LYS A 63 -6.95 -5.73 -10.20
CA LYS A 63 -8.06 -6.18 -11.04
C LYS A 63 -9.34 -6.39 -10.23
N GLY A 64 -10.41 -5.76 -10.67
CA GLY A 64 -11.73 -5.89 -10.05
C GLY A 64 -11.98 -5.01 -8.84
N ILE A 65 -10.98 -4.24 -8.39
CA ILE A 65 -11.15 -3.34 -7.24
C ILE A 65 -11.95 -2.09 -7.63
N GLY A 66 -11.64 -1.54 -8.81
CA GLY A 66 -12.24 -0.29 -9.26
C GLY A 66 -11.63 0.94 -8.60
N PRO A 67 -12.18 2.13 -8.89
CA PRO A 67 -11.64 3.37 -8.34
C PRO A 67 -11.66 3.41 -6.82
N VAL A 68 -10.57 3.88 -6.23
CA VAL A 68 -10.43 4.06 -4.78
C VAL A 68 -10.30 5.53 -4.44
N ASP A 69 -10.43 5.87 -3.15
CA ASP A 69 -10.28 7.24 -2.68
C ASP A 69 -8.81 7.64 -2.57
N LEU A 70 -7.97 6.70 -2.16
CA LEU A 70 -6.55 6.94 -1.92
C LEU A 70 -5.73 5.73 -2.34
N VAL A 71 -4.67 5.98 -3.11
CA VAL A 71 -3.63 4.99 -3.42
C VAL A 71 -2.38 5.39 -2.67
N ILE A 72 -1.81 4.47 -1.90
CA ILE A 72 -0.53 4.67 -1.21
C ILE A 72 0.50 3.75 -1.84
N LEU A 73 1.61 4.32 -2.31
CA LEU A 73 2.62 3.60 -3.05
C LEU A 73 3.85 3.33 -2.19
N PHE A 74 4.15 2.05 -1.96
CA PHE A 74 5.30 1.59 -1.18
C PHE A 74 6.22 0.63 -1.93
N VAL A 75 6.25 0.71 -3.24
CA VAL A 75 7.24 -0.02 -4.03
C VAL A 75 8.50 0.82 -4.21
N LYS A 76 9.61 0.19 -4.53
CA LYS A 76 10.85 0.94 -4.82
C LYS A 76 10.61 1.87 -6.01
N ALA A 77 11.22 3.06 -5.97
CA ALA A 77 11.02 4.09 -6.99
C ALA A 77 11.23 3.57 -8.42
N LEU A 78 12.20 2.67 -8.61
CA LEU A 78 12.48 2.03 -9.90
C LEU A 78 11.25 1.29 -10.47
N TYR A 79 10.40 0.76 -9.62
CA TYR A 79 9.23 -0.03 -10.02
C TYR A 79 7.91 0.73 -9.98
N SER A 80 7.95 2.01 -9.61
CA SER A 80 6.71 2.80 -9.42
C SER A 80 5.87 2.86 -10.68
N ARG A 81 6.48 3.11 -11.83
CA ARG A 81 5.74 3.24 -13.09
C ARG A 81 5.08 1.91 -13.49
N ASN A 82 5.79 0.79 -13.35
CA ASN A 82 5.22 -0.53 -13.64
C ASN A 82 4.05 -0.84 -12.72
N ALA A 83 4.19 -0.54 -11.43
CA ALA A 83 3.13 -0.77 -10.45
C ALA A 83 1.89 0.08 -10.73
N LEU A 84 2.10 1.35 -11.06
CA LEU A 84 1.00 2.27 -11.39
C LEU A 84 0.30 1.89 -12.70
N ASP A 85 1.04 1.50 -13.72
CA ASP A 85 0.46 1.05 -14.99
C ASP A 85 -0.41 -0.20 -14.79
N ALA A 86 0.02 -1.12 -13.93
CA ALA A 86 -0.76 -2.31 -13.61
C ALA A 86 -1.98 -2.01 -12.74
N ALA A 87 -2.05 -0.83 -12.13
CA ALA A 87 -3.09 -0.45 -11.19
C ALA A 87 -3.98 0.70 -11.70
N LYS A 88 -4.01 0.93 -13.00
CA LYS A 88 -4.75 2.07 -13.59
C LYS A 88 -6.22 2.13 -13.19
N GLU A 89 -6.87 1.00 -13.01
CA GLU A 89 -8.29 0.98 -12.64
C GLU A 89 -8.57 1.56 -11.26
N LEU A 90 -7.55 1.73 -10.42
CA LEU A 90 -7.70 2.35 -9.10
C LEU A 90 -7.90 3.87 -9.17
N PHE A 91 -7.49 4.48 -10.29
CA PHE A 91 -7.48 5.93 -10.45
C PHE A 91 -8.75 6.40 -11.11
N GLY A 92 -9.69 6.86 -10.28
CA GLY A 92 -10.89 7.52 -10.74
C GLY A 92 -10.75 9.04 -10.70
N GLU A 93 -11.83 9.72 -10.96
CA GLU A 93 -11.89 11.18 -11.05
C GLU A 93 -11.53 11.88 -9.73
N HIS A 94 -11.76 11.21 -8.61
CA HIS A 94 -11.54 11.77 -7.26
C HIS A 94 -10.43 11.08 -6.47
N THR A 95 -9.63 10.24 -7.12
CA THR A 95 -8.58 9.48 -6.45
C THR A 95 -7.36 10.33 -6.15
N TYR A 96 -6.89 10.29 -4.91
CA TYR A 96 -5.60 10.85 -4.49
C TYR A 96 -4.55 9.75 -4.51
N VAL A 97 -3.30 10.12 -4.80
CA VAL A 97 -2.17 9.21 -4.69
C VAL A 97 -1.14 9.81 -3.73
N MET A 98 -0.64 8.97 -2.84
CA MET A 98 0.35 9.35 -1.84
C MET A 98 1.59 8.48 -2.00
N THR A 99 2.76 9.09 -1.89
CA THR A 99 4.01 8.37 -1.73
C THR A 99 4.79 8.94 -0.55
N LEU A 100 5.42 8.04 0.20
CA LEU A 100 6.33 8.37 1.29
C LEU A 100 7.74 7.89 0.96
N GLN A 101 7.98 7.59 -0.31
CA GLN A 101 9.27 7.15 -0.81
C GLN A 101 10.27 8.31 -0.83
N ASN A 102 11.52 8.00 -0.50
CA ASN A 102 12.59 8.97 -0.61
C ASN A 102 13.03 9.13 -2.07
N GLY A 103 13.51 10.32 -2.41
CA GLY A 103 14.07 10.61 -3.72
C GLY A 103 13.26 11.60 -4.53
N ALA A 104 13.93 12.24 -5.47
CA ALA A 104 13.33 13.20 -6.39
C ALA A 104 12.62 12.50 -7.55
N GLY A 105 11.71 13.20 -8.19
CA GLY A 105 11.06 12.73 -9.42
C GLY A 105 9.75 11.99 -9.24
N HIS A 106 9.33 11.70 -8.01
CA HIS A 106 8.06 11.01 -7.76
C HIS A 106 6.86 11.79 -8.29
N GLU A 107 6.88 13.11 -8.10
CA GLU A 107 5.78 13.96 -8.54
C GLU A 107 5.56 13.89 -10.04
N ALA A 108 6.64 13.88 -10.82
CA ALA A 108 6.56 13.77 -12.28
C ALA A 108 5.97 12.44 -12.72
N VAL A 109 6.35 11.34 -12.07
CA VAL A 109 5.80 10.01 -12.36
C VAL A 109 4.32 9.97 -12.00
N LEU A 110 3.95 10.41 -10.81
CA LEU A 110 2.56 10.38 -10.35
C LEU A 110 1.65 11.31 -11.17
N GLY A 111 2.20 12.39 -11.70
CA GLY A 111 1.48 13.35 -12.53
C GLY A 111 0.98 12.78 -13.85
N ASP A 112 1.50 11.63 -14.27
CA ASP A 112 1.00 10.93 -15.46
C ASP A 112 -0.29 10.14 -15.19
N TYR A 113 -0.67 9.97 -13.92
CA TYR A 113 -1.82 9.16 -13.52
C TYR A 113 -2.95 9.98 -12.91
N VAL A 114 -2.61 11.06 -12.19
CA VAL A 114 -3.59 11.94 -11.54
C VAL A 114 -3.19 13.39 -11.72
N LYS A 115 -4.13 14.30 -11.52
CA LYS A 115 -3.86 15.74 -11.50
C LYS A 115 -2.92 16.07 -10.36
N ARG A 116 -2.08 17.08 -10.55
CA ARG A 116 -1.12 17.54 -9.55
C ARG A 116 -1.74 17.84 -8.19
N SER A 117 -2.94 18.40 -8.19
CA SER A 117 -3.69 18.71 -6.97
C SER A 117 -4.11 17.47 -6.17
N ARG A 118 -3.94 16.28 -6.74
CA ARG A 118 -4.29 15.01 -6.09
C ARG A 118 -3.07 14.17 -5.72
N ILE A 119 -1.89 14.76 -5.80
CA ILE A 119 -0.63 14.11 -5.43
C ILE A 119 -0.24 14.55 -4.03
N ILE A 120 0.04 13.59 -3.16
CA ILE A 120 0.52 13.84 -1.81
C ILE A 120 1.91 13.21 -1.71
N ILE A 121 2.91 14.05 -1.45
CA ILE A 121 4.29 13.60 -1.25
C ILE A 121 4.69 13.93 0.17
N GLY A 122 5.13 12.93 0.89
CA GLY A 122 5.57 13.09 2.26
C GLY A 122 6.79 12.24 2.56
N THR A 123 7.20 12.28 3.80
CA THR A 123 8.28 11.44 4.32
C THR A 123 7.80 10.75 5.59
N THR A 124 8.44 9.64 5.91
CA THR A 124 8.18 8.94 7.15
C THR A 124 9.51 8.63 7.83
N GLU A 125 9.52 8.71 9.15
CA GLU A 125 10.64 8.28 9.97
C GLU A 125 10.42 6.88 10.55
N ASP A 126 9.27 6.28 10.26
CA ASP A 126 8.99 4.92 10.70
C ASP A 126 9.92 3.92 10.05
N ASN A 127 10.28 2.92 10.81
CA ASN A 127 11.06 1.79 10.35
C ASN A 127 10.30 0.51 10.63
N GLY A 128 10.47 -0.45 9.73
CA GLY A 128 9.83 -1.74 9.90
C GLY A 128 10.66 -2.85 9.27
N SER A 129 10.42 -4.06 9.73
CA SER A 129 11.07 -5.27 9.22
C SER A 129 10.03 -6.32 8.91
N VAL A 130 10.19 -7.00 7.78
CA VAL A 130 9.39 -8.20 7.47
C VAL A 130 10.03 -9.37 8.20
N LEU A 131 9.28 -10.03 9.07
CA LEU A 131 9.75 -11.20 9.81
C LEU A 131 9.46 -12.49 9.04
N GLU A 132 8.28 -12.57 8.45
CA GLU A 132 7.84 -13.67 7.59
C GLU A 132 6.64 -13.16 6.78
N PRO A 133 6.16 -13.89 5.76
CA PRO A 133 4.98 -13.46 5.01
C PRO A 133 3.79 -13.17 5.94
N GLY A 134 3.24 -11.95 5.84
CA GLY A 134 2.10 -11.55 6.67
C GLY A 134 2.45 -11.20 8.11
N LYS A 135 3.71 -11.07 8.47
CA LYS A 135 4.15 -10.72 9.82
C LYS A 135 5.29 -9.71 9.76
N VAL A 136 5.06 -8.54 10.33
CA VAL A 136 6.01 -7.44 10.33
C VAL A 136 6.23 -6.90 11.74
N ARG A 137 7.38 -6.26 11.94
CA ARG A 137 7.72 -5.56 13.17
C ARG A 137 7.85 -4.07 12.89
N HIS A 138 7.25 -3.30 13.74
CA HIS A 138 7.38 -1.83 13.75
C HIS A 138 8.37 -1.39 14.79
#